data_42111f0d78d9e25964b32137d292ecf4
#
_entry.id   42111f0d78d9e25964b32137d292ecf4
#
_cell.length_a   1.000
_cell.length_b   1.000
_cell.length_c   1.000
_cell.angle_alpha   90.00
_cell.angle_beta   90.00
_cell.angle_gamma   90.00
#
_symmetry.space_group_name_H-M   'P 1'
#
loop_
_entity.id
_entity.type
_entity.pdbx_description
1 polymer ?
#
loop_
_entity_poly.entity_id
_entity_poly.type
_entity_poly.pdbx_seq_one_letter_code
_entity_poly.pdbx_strand_id
1 'polypeptide(L)'
;IMSQSSGAYGEADATEQKNEQHNNQPANSASTDATLNARAKSPKSKGPNKWIIAIIAVIAVVAIIVGVVVFRNNNASSDTAENGTSNTVTIGLKLAPVSLDIRHQSGSAIEQVLIGNVYEGLLSRDSDNEVQPGLAKSWDISNDGTTYTFHLNENMNFSNGDTLDAEDVAWSINQLKEQQYYNANQVESLEKAEAVDSDTVKLTLSTPDSNLLWYLTGRPGLVFDKDAEYNAKTEAVGSGPYTVESFDSASKMALKANPKYWGSAHKAATENVIIKFLTDDNAAVNALKSGEVDVLSPVNATLAKSLDTNTYQVSAADGSDKYVLAFNCANSKLADKRVRQAI
;
A
#
# COMPACT_ATOMS: atom_id res chain seq x y z
N ILE A 1 -47.59 -21.15 -1.69
CA ILE A 1 -48.62 -21.14 -0.66
C ILE A 1 -48.22 -20.08 0.34
N MET A 2 -48.77 -18.89 0.21
CA MET A 2 -49.58 -18.08 1.15
C MET A 2 -49.12 -18.18 2.62
N SER A 3 -48.94 -17.13 3.42
CA SER A 3 -49.80 -15.97 3.58
C SER A 3 -49.09 -14.87 4.39
N GLN A 4 -49.59 -13.64 4.19
CA GLN A 4 -49.40 -12.39 4.91
C GLN A 4 -49.89 -12.40 6.36
N SER A 5 -49.38 -11.46 7.19
CA SER A 5 -50.11 -10.50 8.04
C SER A 5 -49.10 -9.61 8.81
N SER A 6 -48.95 -8.32 8.66
CA SER A 6 -49.75 -7.12 9.02
C SER A 6 -50.04 -6.98 10.50
N GLY A 7 -49.65 -5.80 11.05
CA GLY A 7 -50.10 -5.18 12.33
C GLY A 7 -48.95 -4.34 12.93
N ALA A 8 -48.90 -3.17 12.94
CA ALA A 8 -49.43 -1.81 13.19
C ALA A 8 -49.71 -1.50 14.70
N TYR A 9 -49.35 -0.24 15.05
CA TYR A 9 -49.65 0.58 16.22
C TYR A 9 -48.76 0.40 17.47
N GLY A 10 -48.21 1.46 18.09
CA GLY A 10 -48.79 2.62 18.65
C GLY A 10 -47.81 3.67 19.13
N GLU A 11 -48.14 4.90 18.88
CA GLU A 11 -47.68 6.15 19.52
C GLU A 11 -48.08 6.27 20.97
N ALA A 12 -47.29 7.01 21.72
CA ALA A 12 -47.63 7.96 22.78
C ALA A 12 -46.38 8.21 23.64
N ASP A 13 -46.09 9.31 24.18
CA ASP A 13 -46.45 10.71 24.22
C ASP A 13 -45.41 11.41 25.12
N ALA A 14 -45.28 12.69 24.95
CA ALA A 14 -44.35 13.58 25.62
C ALA A 14 -44.66 13.79 27.11
N THR A 15 -43.64 14.11 27.87
CA THR A 15 -43.77 15.12 28.93
C THR A 15 -42.47 15.84 29.25
N GLU A 16 -42.52 17.15 29.09
CA GLU A 16 -41.59 18.16 29.58
C GLU A 16 -41.44 18.11 31.12
N GLN A 17 -40.29 18.45 31.62
CA GLN A 17 -40.16 19.40 32.73
C GLN A 17 -38.78 20.10 32.76
N LYS A 18 -38.93 21.39 32.92
CA LYS A 18 -38.07 22.55 33.02
C LYS A 18 -37.32 22.67 34.35
N ASN A 19 -36.31 23.55 34.27
CA ASN A 19 -35.69 24.42 35.28
C ASN A 19 -34.66 23.76 36.21
N GLU A 20 -33.52 24.37 36.51
CA GLU A 20 -33.25 25.78 36.90
C GLU A 20 -31.77 26.17 36.70
N GLN A 21 -31.59 27.43 36.45
CA GLN A 21 -30.35 28.22 36.41
C GLN A 21 -29.63 28.27 37.76
N HIS A 22 -28.30 28.27 37.76
CA HIS A 22 -27.57 29.21 38.64
C HIS A 22 -26.33 29.77 37.96
N ASN A 23 -26.36 31.06 37.89
CA ASN A 23 -25.44 32.07 37.40
C ASN A 23 -24.30 32.25 38.41
N ASN A 24 -23.05 32.38 37.94
CA ASN A 24 -22.09 33.33 38.51
C ASN A 24 -20.83 33.45 37.60
N GLN A 25 -20.75 34.56 36.92
CA GLN A 25 -19.48 35.23 36.58
C GLN A 25 -19.15 36.24 37.69
N PRO A 26 -17.88 36.78 37.87
CA PRO A 26 -17.20 37.45 36.79
C PRO A 26 -15.64 37.41 36.81
N ALA A 27 -15.13 37.88 35.72
CA ALA A 27 -14.08 38.87 35.49
C ALA A 27 -12.64 38.46 35.16
N ASN A 28 -12.31 38.98 33.99
CA ASN A 28 -11.07 39.68 33.58
C ASN A 28 -9.84 38.87 33.18
N SER A 29 -9.52 38.99 31.99
CA SER A 29 -8.69 39.85 31.17
C SER A 29 -7.52 39.10 30.52
N ALA A 30 -7.39 39.35 29.30
CA ALA A 30 -6.21 39.56 28.47
C ALA A 30 -6.24 38.80 27.14
N SER A 31 -6.47 39.57 26.14
CA SER A 31 -6.21 39.31 24.72
C SER A 31 -4.80 38.80 24.49
N THR A 32 -4.65 37.76 23.70
CA THR A 32 -3.57 37.66 22.73
C THR A 32 -4.06 36.88 21.51
N ASP A 33 -4.20 37.62 20.42
CA ASP A 33 -4.26 37.13 19.05
C ASP A 33 -3.07 36.20 18.81
N ALA A 34 -3.37 34.94 18.50
CA ALA A 34 -2.42 34.04 17.86
C ALA A 34 -3.07 33.53 16.59
N THR A 35 -2.91 34.28 15.52
CA THR A 35 -3.10 33.82 14.14
C THR A 35 -2.16 32.65 13.88
N LEU A 36 -2.70 31.45 13.88
CA LEU A 36 -2.01 30.24 13.42
C LEU A 36 -1.92 30.27 11.89
N ASN A 37 -0.87 30.93 11.38
CA ASN A 37 -0.40 30.74 10.01
C ASN A 37 0.33 29.38 9.93
N ALA A 38 -0.38 28.32 9.68
CA ALA A 38 0.19 27.05 9.26
C ALA A 38 0.56 27.12 7.77
N ARG A 39 1.69 27.77 7.48
CA ARG A 39 2.32 27.71 6.16
C ARG A 39 3.12 26.41 6.11
N ALA A 40 2.58 25.38 5.44
CA ALA A 40 3.31 24.17 5.12
C ALA A 40 4.52 24.55 4.25
N LYS A 41 5.72 24.45 4.83
CA LYS A 41 6.98 24.64 4.09
C LYS A 41 7.22 23.36 3.30
N SER A 42 7.30 23.48 1.99
CA SER A 42 7.89 22.45 1.12
C SER A 42 9.25 22.02 1.69
N PRO A 43 9.56 20.72 1.76
CA PRO A 43 10.85 20.24 2.25
C PRO A 43 11.96 20.72 1.31
N LYS A 44 12.90 21.50 1.82
CA LYS A 44 14.13 21.83 1.11
C LYS A 44 14.93 20.56 0.93
N SER A 45 15.26 20.23 -0.31
CA SER A 45 16.17 19.17 -0.68
C SER A 45 17.47 19.30 0.13
N LYS A 46 17.68 18.41 1.08
CA LYS A 46 18.97 18.14 1.69
C LYS A 46 19.61 16.99 0.95
N GLY A 47 20.83 17.15 0.52
CA GLY A 47 21.63 16.15 -0.18
C GLY A 47 21.73 14.81 0.58
N PRO A 48 22.20 13.73 -0.08
CA PRO A 48 22.00 12.36 0.36
C PRO A 48 22.62 12.11 1.73
N ASN A 49 21.80 11.96 2.75
CA ASN A 49 22.22 11.44 4.04
C ASN A 49 22.31 9.92 3.95
N LYS A 50 23.44 9.36 4.39
CA LYS A 50 23.87 7.96 4.28
C LYS A 50 23.04 6.93 5.10
N TRP A 51 21.78 7.25 5.43
CA TRP A 51 20.91 6.43 6.29
C TRP A 51 19.51 6.19 5.71
N ILE A 52 19.37 6.18 4.38
CA ILE A 52 18.09 5.86 3.73
C ILE A 52 18.14 4.40 3.26
N ILE A 53 18.03 3.47 4.18
CA ILE A 53 17.72 2.07 3.88
C ILE A 53 16.92 1.51 5.05
N ALA A 54 15.63 1.47 4.91
CA ALA A 54 14.76 0.37 5.35
C ALA A 54 13.29 0.72 5.13
N ILE A 55 12.67 -0.13 4.39
CA ILE A 55 11.30 -0.59 4.47
C ILE A 55 10.30 0.14 3.60
N ILE A 56 10.27 -0.24 2.36
CA ILE A 56 9.06 -0.72 1.71
C ILE A 56 9.15 -2.23 1.86
N ALA A 57 8.28 -2.84 2.64
CA ALA A 57 8.52 -4.11 3.32
C ALA A 57 8.65 -5.38 2.45
N VAL A 58 8.64 -5.26 1.14
CA VAL A 58 9.01 -6.36 0.22
C VAL A 58 9.93 -5.84 -0.89
N ILE A 59 9.76 -4.62 -1.35
CA ILE A 59 10.56 -4.03 -2.44
C ILE A 59 11.98 -3.70 -1.99
N ALA A 60 12.17 -3.26 -0.74
CA ALA A 60 13.49 -3.00 -0.18
C ALA A 60 14.31 -4.29 -0.03
N VAL A 61 13.68 -5.44 0.16
CA VAL A 61 14.37 -6.74 0.19
C VAL A 61 15.01 -7.05 -1.15
N VAL A 62 14.35 -6.77 -2.27
CA VAL A 62 14.90 -6.98 -3.61
C VAL A 62 16.07 -6.02 -3.90
N ALA A 63 15.94 -4.74 -3.51
CA ALA A 63 17.00 -3.75 -3.72
C ALA A 63 18.25 -3.99 -2.84
N ILE A 64 18.09 -4.46 -1.60
CA ILE A 64 19.19 -4.78 -0.67
C ILE A 64 19.93 -6.04 -1.14
N ILE A 65 19.22 -7.04 -1.66
CA ILE A 65 19.81 -8.31 -2.10
C ILE A 65 20.66 -8.11 -3.34
N VAL A 66 20.24 -7.27 -4.28
CA VAL A 66 21.04 -6.92 -5.44
C VAL A 66 22.37 -6.28 -5.05
N GLY A 67 22.36 -5.40 -4.03
CA GLY A 67 23.60 -4.81 -3.48
C GLY A 67 24.55 -5.86 -2.90
N VAL A 68 24.04 -6.90 -2.23
CA VAL A 68 24.86 -7.96 -1.62
C VAL A 68 25.38 -8.96 -2.66
N VAL A 69 24.59 -9.33 -3.66
CA VAL A 69 25.02 -10.24 -4.73
C VAL A 69 26.11 -9.59 -5.59
N VAL A 70 25.97 -8.31 -5.94
CA VAL A 70 27.00 -7.56 -6.67
C VAL A 70 28.29 -7.38 -5.83
N PHE A 71 28.17 -7.17 -4.51
CA PHE A 71 29.34 -7.02 -3.62
C PHE A 71 30.10 -8.34 -3.40
N ARG A 72 29.41 -9.48 -3.34
CA ARG A 72 30.06 -10.80 -3.24
C ARG A 72 30.77 -11.21 -4.54
N ASN A 73 30.25 -10.81 -5.69
CA ASN A 73 30.84 -11.15 -6.99
C ASN A 73 32.13 -10.37 -7.30
N ASN A 74 32.35 -9.22 -6.66
CA ASN A 74 33.56 -8.41 -6.88
C ASN A 74 34.76 -8.83 -6.01
N ASN A 75 34.61 -9.77 -5.08
CA ASN A 75 35.66 -10.24 -4.18
C ASN A 75 36.11 -11.70 -4.42
N ALA A 76 35.62 -12.37 -5.44
CA ALA A 76 36.09 -13.71 -5.82
C ALA A 76 37.19 -13.60 -6.89
N SER A 77 38.38 -13.98 -6.51
CA SER A 77 39.58 -14.09 -7.41
C SER A 77 39.29 -15.02 -8.58
N SER A 78 39.81 -14.59 -9.72
CA SER A 78 39.81 -15.27 -11.02
C SER A 78 40.06 -16.77 -10.95
N ASP A 79 39.04 -17.57 -11.31
CA ASP A 79 39.22 -18.83 -12.02
C ASP A 79 38.14 -18.94 -13.09
N THR A 80 38.56 -19.13 -14.31
CA THR A 80 37.78 -19.18 -15.53
C THR A 80 36.81 -20.36 -15.54
N ALA A 81 35.53 -20.10 -15.24
CA ALA A 81 34.41 -20.89 -15.71
C ALA A 81 33.35 -19.91 -16.21
N GLU A 82 32.89 -20.07 -17.44
CA GLU A 82 31.74 -19.38 -18.00
C GLU A 82 30.50 -19.69 -17.15
N ASN A 83 30.31 -18.98 -16.03
CA ASN A 83 29.07 -18.90 -15.33
C ASN A 83 28.42 -17.58 -15.72
N GLY A 84 27.48 -17.66 -16.65
CA GLY A 84 26.54 -16.57 -16.86
C GLY A 84 25.93 -16.22 -15.51
N THR A 85 26.22 -15.03 -15.01
CA THR A 85 25.57 -14.48 -13.82
C THR A 85 24.06 -14.52 -14.08
N SER A 86 23.38 -15.42 -13.39
CA SER A 86 21.91 -15.51 -13.47
C SER A 86 21.34 -14.17 -13.02
N ASN A 87 20.78 -13.39 -13.94
CA ASN A 87 20.11 -12.13 -13.65
C ASN A 87 18.68 -12.39 -13.09
N THR A 88 18.58 -13.46 -12.28
CA THR A 88 17.31 -13.93 -11.70
C THR A 88 17.47 -14.06 -10.19
N VAL A 89 16.48 -13.53 -9.45
CA VAL A 89 16.33 -13.70 -8.01
C VAL A 89 15.06 -14.49 -7.74
N THR A 90 15.15 -15.51 -6.89
CA THR A 90 14.00 -16.30 -6.46
C THR A 90 13.63 -15.97 -5.01
N ILE A 91 12.38 -15.56 -4.79
CA ILE A 91 11.85 -15.14 -3.49
C ILE A 91 10.80 -16.15 -3.03
N GLY A 92 10.95 -16.68 -1.82
CA GLY A 92 9.92 -17.47 -1.15
C GLY A 92 8.99 -16.56 -0.37
N LEU A 93 7.69 -16.58 -0.68
CA LEU A 93 6.63 -15.91 0.09
C LEU A 93 5.67 -16.92 0.68
N LYS A 94 5.17 -16.63 1.88
CA LYS A 94 4.23 -17.52 2.57
C LYS A 94 2.82 -17.49 1.99
N LEU A 95 2.38 -16.31 1.53
CA LEU A 95 1.02 -16.09 1.07
C LEU A 95 0.97 -16.02 -0.44
N ALA A 96 0.06 -16.80 -1.05
CA ALA A 96 -0.23 -16.78 -2.47
C ALA A 96 -1.50 -15.98 -2.76
N PRO A 97 -1.50 -15.06 -3.72
CA PRO A 97 -2.74 -14.46 -4.21
C PRO A 97 -3.54 -15.49 -5.01
N VAL A 98 -4.85 -15.47 -4.89
CA VAL A 98 -5.74 -16.37 -5.65
C VAL A 98 -5.96 -15.89 -7.09
N SER A 99 -5.76 -14.60 -7.33
CA SER A 99 -5.78 -13.96 -8.65
C SER A 99 -4.98 -12.66 -8.60
N LEU A 100 -4.77 -12.02 -9.75
CA LEU A 100 -4.09 -10.72 -9.85
C LEU A 100 -5.05 -9.53 -9.88
N ASP A 101 -6.35 -9.78 -9.76
CA ASP A 101 -7.36 -8.70 -9.73
C ASP A 101 -7.37 -7.95 -8.40
N ILE A 102 -6.43 -7.03 -8.24
CA ILE A 102 -6.25 -6.25 -7.01
C ILE A 102 -7.43 -5.33 -6.71
N ARG A 103 -8.29 -5.04 -7.67
CA ARG A 103 -9.50 -4.23 -7.48
C ARG A 103 -10.59 -4.97 -6.71
N HIS A 104 -10.67 -6.30 -6.89
CA HIS A 104 -11.73 -7.13 -6.27
C HIS A 104 -11.22 -8.07 -5.18
N GLN A 105 -9.92 -8.40 -5.17
CA GLN A 105 -9.35 -9.32 -4.19
C GLN A 105 -8.88 -8.58 -2.94
N SER A 106 -9.20 -9.14 -1.78
CA SER A 106 -8.71 -8.65 -0.49
C SER A 106 -7.40 -9.33 -0.08
N GLY A 107 -6.72 -8.73 0.90
CA GLY A 107 -5.61 -9.34 1.61
C GLY A 107 -4.23 -8.93 1.13
N SER A 108 -3.25 -9.15 2.01
CA SER A 108 -1.85 -8.77 1.81
C SER A 108 -1.12 -9.63 0.77
N ALA A 109 -1.64 -10.83 0.46
CA ALA A 109 -1.02 -11.72 -0.51
C ALA A 109 -0.87 -11.08 -1.89
N ILE A 110 -1.90 -10.38 -2.36
CA ILE A 110 -1.88 -9.71 -3.67
C ILE A 110 -1.14 -8.37 -3.60
N GLU A 111 -1.26 -7.64 -2.48
CA GLU A 111 -0.56 -6.37 -2.30
C GLU A 111 0.95 -6.53 -2.37
N GLN A 112 1.49 -7.51 -1.65
CA GLN A 112 2.94 -7.74 -1.56
C GLN A 112 3.59 -8.07 -2.92
N VAL A 113 2.84 -8.62 -3.88
CA VAL A 113 3.39 -8.97 -5.18
C VAL A 113 3.15 -7.91 -6.25
N LEU A 114 2.09 -7.09 -6.12
CA LEU A 114 1.69 -6.15 -7.17
C LEU A 114 2.01 -4.68 -6.85
N ILE A 115 1.79 -4.22 -5.59
CA ILE A 115 1.98 -2.80 -5.25
C ILE A 115 3.46 -2.45 -5.26
N GLY A 116 3.81 -1.39 -6.02
CA GLY A 116 5.16 -0.91 -6.19
C GLY A 116 6.04 -1.79 -7.09
N ASN A 117 5.60 -3.00 -7.43
CA ASN A 117 6.29 -3.85 -8.41
C ASN A 117 5.68 -3.69 -9.81
N VAL A 118 4.35 -3.84 -9.90
CA VAL A 118 3.58 -3.83 -11.15
C VAL A 118 2.70 -2.60 -11.24
N TYR A 119 1.99 -2.27 -10.15
CA TYR A 119 1.18 -1.06 -10.04
C TYR A 119 1.84 -0.05 -9.11
N GLU A 120 1.85 1.20 -9.52
CA GLU A 120 2.28 2.30 -8.66
C GLU A 120 1.10 3.12 -8.17
N GLY A 121 1.26 3.71 -7.01
CA GLY A 121 0.29 4.61 -6.41
C GLY A 121 0.50 6.06 -6.81
N LEU A 122 -0.58 6.84 -6.75
CA LEU A 122 -0.50 8.30 -6.90
C LEU A 122 0.53 8.89 -5.92
N LEU A 123 0.54 8.34 -4.71
CA LEU A 123 1.53 8.64 -3.65
C LEU A 123 2.22 7.35 -3.20
N SER A 124 3.32 7.49 -2.50
CA SER A 124 4.07 6.40 -1.88
C SER A 124 4.32 6.66 -0.39
N ARG A 125 4.95 5.74 0.31
CA ARG A 125 5.39 5.89 1.71
C ARG A 125 6.85 5.51 1.85
N ASP A 126 7.54 6.20 2.75
CA ASP A 126 8.88 5.81 3.16
C ASP A 126 8.87 4.78 4.31
N SER A 127 10.05 4.48 4.82
CA SER A 127 10.25 3.55 5.94
C SER A 127 9.63 4.00 7.26
N ASP A 128 9.42 5.29 7.42
CA ASP A 128 8.82 5.89 8.61
C ASP A 128 7.29 6.01 8.48
N ASN A 129 6.70 5.43 7.41
CA ASN A 129 5.30 5.54 7.02
C ASN A 129 4.85 6.97 6.68
N GLU A 130 5.77 7.87 6.39
CA GLU A 130 5.45 9.21 5.94
C GLU A 130 5.08 9.21 4.46
N VAL A 131 4.08 10.03 4.10
CA VAL A 131 3.62 10.17 2.72
C VAL A 131 4.70 10.80 1.87
N GLN A 132 5.01 10.18 0.76
CA GLN A 132 6.03 10.59 -0.20
C GLN A 132 5.43 10.75 -1.61
N PRO A 133 6.08 11.48 -2.52
CA PRO A 133 5.75 11.45 -3.93
C PRO A 133 5.73 10.02 -4.50
N GLY A 134 4.83 9.80 -5.47
CA GLY A 134 4.71 8.59 -6.26
C GLY A 134 4.57 8.95 -7.72
N LEU A 135 3.47 8.57 -8.39
CA LEU A 135 3.13 9.07 -9.72
C LEU A 135 2.91 10.60 -9.70
N ALA A 136 2.38 11.14 -8.60
CA ALA A 136 2.39 12.58 -8.35
C ALA A 136 3.71 13.02 -7.71
N LYS A 137 4.35 14.02 -8.30
CA LYS A 137 5.59 14.64 -7.79
C LYS A 137 5.34 15.66 -6.67
N SER A 138 4.12 16.21 -6.62
CA SER A 138 3.69 17.19 -5.60
C SER A 138 2.18 17.31 -5.56
N TRP A 139 1.66 17.98 -4.53
CA TRP A 139 0.24 18.28 -4.40
C TRP A 139 0.01 19.55 -3.59
N ASP A 140 -1.15 20.19 -3.84
CA ASP A 140 -1.67 21.32 -3.10
C ASP A 140 -3.01 20.95 -2.46
N ILE A 141 -3.29 21.52 -1.29
CA ILE A 141 -4.53 21.35 -0.55
C ILE A 141 -5.17 22.70 -0.31
N SER A 142 -6.47 22.83 -0.62
CA SER A 142 -7.22 24.05 -0.34
C SER A 142 -7.32 24.33 1.15
N ASN A 143 -7.53 25.60 1.52
CA ASN A 143 -7.59 26.01 2.92
C ASN A 143 -8.71 25.32 3.73
N ASP A 144 -9.79 24.92 3.06
CA ASP A 144 -10.91 24.21 3.65
C ASP A 144 -10.71 22.69 3.68
N GLY A 145 -9.61 22.19 3.11
CA GLY A 145 -9.27 20.77 3.10
C GLY A 145 -10.16 19.91 2.21
N THR A 146 -10.95 20.50 1.31
CA THR A 146 -11.89 19.78 0.45
C THR A 146 -11.42 19.62 -0.99
N THR A 147 -10.37 20.31 -1.39
CA THR A 147 -9.81 20.20 -2.74
C THR A 147 -8.32 19.85 -2.66
N TYR A 148 -7.93 18.82 -3.40
CA TYR A 148 -6.54 18.37 -3.55
C TYR A 148 -6.18 18.46 -5.02
N THR A 149 -5.07 19.11 -5.35
CA THR A 149 -4.54 19.22 -6.72
C THR A 149 -3.21 18.49 -6.76
N PHE A 150 -3.11 17.43 -7.57
CA PHE A 150 -1.90 16.62 -7.73
C PHE A 150 -1.22 16.95 -9.03
N HIS A 151 0.10 17.15 -9.00
CA HIS A 151 0.93 17.36 -10.16
C HIS A 151 1.72 16.10 -10.47
N LEU A 152 1.48 15.51 -11.63
CA LEU A 152 2.07 14.25 -12.05
C LEU A 152 3.51 14.40 -12.55
N ASN A 153 4.27 13.32 -12.53
CA ASN A 153 5.54 13.25 -13.24
C ASN A 153 5.29 13.26 -14.75
N GLU A 154 6.33 13.59 -15.51
CA GLU A 154 6.28 13.63 -16.96
C GLU A 154 6.73 12.29 -17.57
N ASN A 155 6.29 12.01 -18.79
CA ASN A 155 6.70 10.84 -19.59
C ASN A 155 6.48 9.50 -18.89
N MET A 156 5.40 9.38 -18.16
CA MET A 156 4.98 8.11 -17.56
C MET A 156 4.31 7.22 -18.58
N ASN A 157 4.54 5.90 -18.45
CA ASN A 157 3.96 4.91 -19.36
C ASN A 157 3.51 3.68 -18.58
N PHE A 158 2.47 3.03 -19.07
CA PHE A 158 2.13 1.67 -18.67
C PHE A 158 3.03 0.64 -19.36
N SER A 159 3.02 -0.60 -18.87
CA SER A 159 3.85 -1.69 -19.38
C SER A 159 3.50 -2.11 -20.81
N ASN A 160 2.27 -1.91 -21.27
CA ASN A 160 1.85 -2.08 -22.66
C ASN A 160 2.42 -0.99 -23.58
N GLY A 161 2.83 0.15 -23.05
CA GLY A 161 3.42 1.29 -23.73
C GLY A 161 2.49 2.46 -23.92
N ASP A 162 1.27 2.37 -23.42
CA ASP A 162 0.34 3.49 -23.42
C ASP A 162 0.82 4.55 -22.42
N THR A 163 0.53 5.80 -22.73
CA THR A 163 0.89 6.93 -21.86
C THR A 163 0.01 6.91 -20.63
N LEU A 164 0.62 7.10 -19.45
CA LEU A 164 -0.10 7.32 -18.22
C LEU A 164 -0.23 8.83 -18.00
N ASP A 165 -1.46 9.30 -17.90
CA ASP A 165 -1.77 10.72 -17.73
C ASP A 165 -2.83 10.97 -16.64
N ALA A 166 -3.25 12.23 -16.52
CA ALA A 166 -4.22 12.65 -15.51
C ALA A 166 -5.62 12.04 -15.71
N GLU A 167 -5.98 11.65 -16.94
CA GLU A 167 -7.26 10.98 -17.20
C GLU A 167 -7.28 9.58 -16.60
N ASP A 168 -6.17 8.81 -16.70
CA ASP A 168 -6.06 7.49 -16.08
C ASP A 168 -6.15 7.55 -14.56
N VAL A 169 -5.49 8.55 -13.95
CA VAL A 169 -5.57 8.78 -12.51
C VAL A 169 -6.99 9.11 -12.09
N ALA A 170 -7.63 10.07 -12.76
CA ALA A 170 -8.99 10.49 -12.44
C ALA A 170 -9.99 9.34 -12.64
N TRP A 171 -9.85 8.59 -13.73
CA TRP A 171 -10.66 7.41 -14.01
C TRP A 171 -10.48 6.34 -12.92
N SER A 172 -9.25 5.99 -12.56
CA SER A 172 -8.95 4.96 -11.57
C SER A 172 -9.58 5.25 -10.22
N ILE A 173 -9.48 6.50 -9.74
CA ILE A 173 -10.02 6.93 -8.45
C ILE A 173 -11.56 6.98 -8.48
N ASN A 174 -12.17 7.46 -9.57
CA ASN A 174 -13.62 7.45 -9.74
C ASN A 174 -14.17 6.02 -9.79
N GLN A 175 -13.52 5.13 -10.56
CA GLN A 175 -13.93 3.72 -10.67
C GLN A 175 -13.84 2.98 -9.34
N LEU A 176 -12.82 3.26 -8.52
CA LEU A 176 -12.73 2.69 -7.17
C LEU A 176 -14.04 2.92 -6.39
N LYS A 177 -14.55 4.15 -6.40
CA LYS A 177 -15.78 4.53 -5.69
C LYS A 177 -17.03 4.00 -6.38
N GLU A 178 -17.16 4.22 -7.68
CA GLU A 178 -18.35 3.86 -8.46
C GLU A 178 -18.61 2.36 -8.48
N GLN A 179 -17.57 1.57 -8.66
CA GLN A 179 -17.64 0.11 -8.75
C GLN A 179 -17.53 -0.58 -7.37
N GLN A 180 -17.35 0.21 -6.30
CA GLN A 180 -17.18 -0.32 -4.94
C GLN A 180 -16.06 -1.35 -4.85
N TYR A 181 -14.92 -1.07 -5.49
CA TYR A 181 -13.74 -1.91 -5.40
C TYR A 181 -13.22 -2.01 -3.97
N TYR A 182 -12.35 -2.96 -3.72
CA TYR A 182 -11.78 -3.16 -2.39
C TYR A 182 -11.10 -1.87 -1.88
N ASN A 183 -11.44 -1.46 -0.66
CA ASN A 183 -11.06 -0.18 -0.01
C ASN A 183 -11.78 1.08 -0.54
N ALA A 184 -12.85 0.98 -1.33
CA ALA A 184 -13.65 2.13 -1.76
C ALA A 184 -14.16 2.98 -0.59
N ASN A 185 -14.41 2.37 0.57
CA ASN A 185 -14.80 3.07 1.81
C ASN A 185 -13.75 4.06 2.34
N GLN A 186 -12.49 3.94 1.92
CA GLN A 186 -11.42 4.87 2.30
C GLN A 186 -11.49 6.20 1.54
N VAL A 187 -12.25 6.26 0.46
CA VAL A 187 -12.48 7.48 -0.33
C VAL A 187 -13.97 7.87 -0.34
N GLU A 188 -14.69 7.58 0.73
CA GLU A 188 -16.13 7.85 0.83
C GLU A 188 -16.44 9.34 0.68
N SER A 189 -15.60 10.22 1.24
CA SER A 189 -15.69 11.68 1.11
C SER A 189 -15.42 12.21 -0.30
N LEU A 190 -14.84 11.42 -1.20
CA LEU A 190 -14.58 11.86 -2.58
C LEU A 190 -15.90 12.13 -3.30
N GLU A 191 -16.08 13.32 -3.84
CA GLU A 191 -17.17 13.62 -4.78
C GLU A 191 -16.76 13.31 -6.22
N LYS A 192 -15.55 13.74 -6.61
CA LYS A 192 -15.08 13.63 -7.98
C LYS A 192 -13.57 13.72 -8.07
N ALA A 193 -13.00 12.95 -9.01
CA ALA A 193 -11.66 13.15 -9.53
C ALA A 193 -11.74 13.66 -10.97
N GLU A 194 -10.96 14.69 -11.33
CA GLU A 194 -10.96 15.34 -12.64
C GLU A 194 -9.54 15.54 -13.14
N ALA A 195 -9.28 15.20 -14.40
CA ALA A 195 -8.10 15.69 -15.09
C ALA A 195 -8.32 17.17 -15.43
N VAL A 196 -7.43 18.03 -14.97
CA VAL A 196 -7.43 19.46 -15.28
C VAL A 196 -6.71 19.72 -16.60
N ASP A 197 -5.61 19.01 -16.78
CA ASP A 197 -4.80 18.91 -17.98
C ASP A 197 -4.10 17.54 -18.00
N SER A 198 -3.11 17.32 -18.86
CA SER A 198 -2.45 16.02 -19.02
C SER A 198 -1.64 15.57 -17.78
N ASP A 199 -1.21 16.49 -16.95
CA ASP A 199 -0.35 16.21 -15.78
C ASP A 199 -0.89 16.77 -14.45
N THR A 200 -2.14 17.22 -14.43
CA THR A 200 -2.78 17.79 -13.24
C THR A 200 -4.12 17.14 -12.96
N VAL A 201 -4.24 16.53 -11.78
CA VAL A 201 -5.49 15.90 -11.29
C VAL A 201 -6.04 16.65 -10.10
N LYS A 202 -7.34 16.93 -10.12
CA LYS A 202 -8.05 17.54 -9.00
C LYS A 202 -9.03 16.56 -8.37
N LEU A 203 -8.92 16.37 -7.06
CA LEU A 203 -9.89 15.65 -6.25
C LEU A 203 -10.74 16.64 -5.46
N THR A 204 -12.05 16.49 -5.53
CA THR A 204 -13.01 17.26 -4.74
C THR A 204 -13.68 16.34 -3.72
N LEU A 205 -13.73 16.76 -2.46
CA LEU A 205 -14.32 16.04 -1.36
C LEU A 205 -15.57 16.76 -0.85
N SER A 206 -16.56 16.00 -0.39
CA SER A 206 -17.75 16.52 0.28
C SER A 206 -17.46 17.05 1.68
N THR A 207 -16.44 16.51 2.33
CA THR A 207 -15.95 16.90 3.66
C THR A 207 -14.46 16.71 3.73
N PRO A 208 -13.72 17.52 4.51
CA PRO A 208 -12.28 17.34 4.69
C PRO A 208 -11.93 15.95 5.22
N ASP A 209 -10.90 15.33 4.67
CA ASP A 209 -10.39 14.03 5.11
C ASP A 209 -8.87 14.09 5.30
N SER A 210 -8.43 14.13 6.54
CA SER A 210 -7.00 14.17 6.89
C SER A 210 -6.23 12.90 6.54
N ASN A 211 -6.93 11.78 6.27
CA ASN A 211 -6.31 10.50 5.94
C ASN A 211 -6.19 10.27 4.43
N LEU A 212 -6.79 11.13 3.60
CA LEU A 212 -6.84 10.92 2.15
C LEU A 212 -5.46 10.66 1.55
N LEU A 213 -4.49 11.51 1.86
CA LEU A 213 -3.12 11.35 1.33
C LEU A 213 -2.53 9.99 1.73
N TRP A 214 -2.77 9.57 2.97
CA TRP A 214 -2.30 8.27 3.44
C TRP A 214 -2.99 7.12 2.72
N TYR A 215 -4.30 7.20 2.48
CA TYR A 215 -5.03 6.20 1.71
C TYR A 215 -4.52 6.10 0.25
N LEU A 216 -4.19 7.24 -0.35
CA LEU A 216 -3.67 7.29 -1.73
C LEU A 216 -2.24 6.72 -1.88
N THR A 217 -1.57 6.36 -0.80
CA THR A 217 -0.30 5.58 -0.84
C THR A 217 -0.52 4.07 -0.96
N GLY A 218 -1.75 3.61 -0.78
CA GLY A 218 -2.16 2.21 -0.87
C GLY A 218 -3.07 1.95 -2.07
N ARG A 219 -3.95 0.95 -1.95
CA ARG A 219 -4.86 0.55 -3.05
C ARG A 219 -5.71 1.68 -3.62
N PRO A 220 -6.26 2.60 -2.81
CA PRO A 220 -7.08 3.69 -3.36
C PRO A 220 -6.34 4.61 -4.32
N GLY A 221 -5.04 4.69 -4.21
CA GLY A 221 -4.21 5.51 -5.10
C GLY A 221 -3.60 4.76 -6.28
N LEU A 222 -3.85 3.45 -6.45
CA LEU A 222 -3.32 2.72 -7.59
C LEU A 222 -3.93 3.22 -8.89
N VAL A 223 -3.08 3.39 -9.90
CA VAL A 223 -3.47 3.88 -11.20
C VAL A 223 -3.48 2.74 -12.22
N PHE A 224 -4.55 2.65 -12.97
CA PHE A 224 -4.80 1.65 -14.00
C PHE A 224 -4.99 2.34 -15.34
N ASP A 225 -4.56 1.69 -16.40
CA ASP A 225 -4.81 2.10 -17.76
C ASP A 225 -6.31 1.91 -18.06
N LYS A 226 -6.99 3.04 -18.36
CA LYS A 226 -8.44 3.07 -18.62
C LYS A 226 -8.84 2.39 -19.92
N ASP A 227 -7.91 2.30 -20.86
CA ASP A 227 -8.13 1.79 -22.20
C ASP A 227 -7.60 0.35 -22.38
N ALA A 228 -6.85 -0.20 -21.41
CA ALA A 228 -6.30 -1.52 -21.51
C ALA A 228 -7.34 -2.64 -21.31
N GLU A 229 -7.37 -3.57 -22.26
CA GLU A 229 -8.15 -4.80 -22.16
C GLU A 229 -7.26 -5.99 -21.84
N TYR A 230 -7.46 -6.60 -20.67
CA TYR A 230 -6.71 -7.78 -20.22
C TYR A 230 -7.49 -8.59 -19.18
N ASN A 231 -7.12 -9.87 -19.03
CA ASN A 231 -7.69 -10.70 -17.97
C ASN A 231 -7.06 -10.38 -16.63
N ALA A 232 -7.67 -9.48 -15.86
CA ALA A 232 -7.15 -9.04 -14.56
C ALA A 232 -6.92 -10.16 -13.54
N LYS A 233 -7.48 -11.37 -13.73
CA LYS A 233 -7.23 -12.51 -12.84
C LYS A 233 -5.84 -13.12 -13.03
N THR A 234 -5.28 -13.04 -14.23
CA THR A 234 -4.03 -13.70 -14.61
C THR A 234 -2.99 -12.76 -15.20
N GLU A 235 -3.39 -11.55 -15.58
CA GLU A 235 -2.57 -10.55 -16.23
C GLU A 235 -2.64 -9.22 -15.47
N ALA A 236 -1.65 -8.37 -15.69
CA ALA A 236 -1.59 -7.05 -15.09
C ALA A 236 -0.91 -6.06 -16.04
N VAL A 237 -1.54 -4.92 -16.25
CA VAL A 237 -0.99 -3.77 -16.97
C VAL A 237 -0.85 -2.62 -15.98
N GLY A 238 0.37 -2.31 -15.61
CA GLY A 238 0.68 -1.27 -14.63
C GLY A 238 1.86 -0.43 -15.05
N SER A 239 2.19 0.60 -14.28
CA SER A 239 3.28 1.54 -14.54
C SER A 239 4.60 1.16 -13.86
N GLY A 240 4.60 0.08 -13.07
CA GLY A 240 5.72 -0.28 -12.20
C GLY A 240 6.97 -0.79 -12.91
N PRO A 241 8.07 -0.97 -12.13
CA PRO A 241 9.36 -1.41 -12.63
C PRO A 241 9.40 -2.86 -13.14
N TYR A 242 8.37 -3.65 -12.85
CA TYR A 242 8.23 -5.03 -13.31
C TYR A 242 6.90 -5.26 -14.02
N THR A 243 6.90 -6.23 -14.94
CA THR A 243 5.72 -6.78 -15.60
C THR A 243 5.50 -8.22 -15.14
N VAL A 244 4.27 -8.68 -15.16
CA VAL A 244 3.93 -10.09 -14.91
C VAL A 244 4.22 -10.88 -16.19
N GLU A 245 5.16 -11.83 -16.11
CA GLU A 245 5.44 -12.75 -17.21
C GLU A 245 4.56 -14.00 -17.13
N SER A 246 4.35 -14.52 -15.91
CA SER A 246 3.45 -15.64 -15.66
C SER A 246 2.95 -15.66 -14.23
N PHE A 247 1.76 -16.21 -14.02
CA PHE A 247 1.15 -16.38 -12.71
C PHE A 247 0.43 -17.72 -12.60
N ASP A 248 0.81 -18.49 -11.58
CA ASP A 248 0.13 -19.69 -11.11
C ASP A 248 -0.09 -19.55 -9.60
N SER A 249 -1.34 -19.36 -9.19
CA SER A 249 -1.71 -19.14 -7.80
C SER A 249 -1.35 -20.30 -6.86
N ALA A 250 -1.14 -21.51 -7.39
CA ALA A 250 -0.78 -22.68 -6.59
C ALA A 250 0.73 -22.79 -6.34
N SER A 251 1.58 -22.13 -7.14
CA SER A 251 3.01 -22.40 -7.10
C SER A 251 3.89 -21.15 -7.16
N LYS A 252 3.73 -20.30 -8.17
CA LYS A 252 4.69 -19.22 -8.43
C LYS A 252 4.14 -18.09 -9.28
N MET A 253 4.84 -16.97 -9.23
CA MET A 253 4.71 -15.83 -10.13
C MET A 253 6.09 -15.49 -10.69
N ALA A 254 6.17 -15.21 -11.99
CA ALA A 254 7.38 -14.69 -12.62
C ALA A 254 7.16 -13.22 -13.02
N LEU A 255 8.10 -12.38 -12.62
CA LEU A 255 8.16 -10.97 -12.97
C LEU A 255 9.40 -10.73 -13.84
N LYS A 256 9.26 -9.84 -14.81
CA LYS A 256 10.35 -9.38 -15.66
C LYS A 256 10.50 -7.87 -15.57
N ALA A 257 11.72 -7.37 -15.55
CA ALA A 257 12.00 -5.94 -15.57
C ALA A 257 11.26 -5.26 -16.72
N ASN A 258 10.58 -4.18 -16.42
CA ASN A 258 9.83 -3.39 -17.40
C ASN A 258 10.79 -2.50 -18.19
N PRO A 259 11.03 -2.78 -19.48
CA PRO A 259 11.97 -1.99 -20.29
C PRO A 259 11.44 -0.58 -20.59
N LYS A 260 10.15 -0.37 -20.41
CA LYS A 260 9.46 0.91 -20.64
C LYS A 260 9.24 1.70 -19.35
N TYR A 261 9.83 1.26 -18.23
CA TYR A 261 9.64 1.92 -16.95
C TYR A 261 10.13 3.38 -16.99
N TRP A 262 9.26 4.29 -16.64
CA TRP A 262 9.48 5.74 -16.68
C TRP A 262 10.44 6.25 -15.59
N GLY A 263 10.40 5.64 -14.39
CA GLY A 263 11.11 6.09 -13.20
C GLY A 263 12.60 5.71 -13.22
N SER A 264 13.47 6.62 -13.64
CA SER A 264 14.92 6.36 -13.75
C SER A 264 15.59 6.01 -12.41
N ALA A 265 15.08 6.55 -11.29
CA ALA A 265 15.64 6.34 -9.96
C ALA A 265 15.26 4.97 -9.34
N HIS A 266 14.22 4.31 -9.84
CA HIS A 266 13.67 3.07 -9.28
C HIS A 266 13.61 1.93 -10.29
N LYS A 267 14.45 1.98 -11.33
CA LYS A 267 14.53 0.90 -12.31
C LYS A 267 14.83 -0.43 -11.64
N ALA A 268 14.22 -1.50 -12.16
CA ALA A 268 14.51 -2.86 -11.77
C ALA A 268 16.02 -3.14 -11.87
N ALA A 269 16.63 -3.54 -10.76
CA ALA A 269 18.04 -3.89 -10.72
C ALA A 269 18.29 -5.35 -11.14
N THR A 270 17.26 -6.19 -11.05
CA THR A 270 17.27 -7.61 -11.43
C THR A 270 16.33 -7.80 -12.61
N GLU A 271 16.77 -8.49 -13.64
CA GLU A 271 15.97 -8.69 -14.86
C GLU A 271 14.76 -9.58 -14.62
N ASN A 272 14.96 -10.69 -13.89
CA ASN A 272 13.91 -11.68 -13.64
C ASN A 272 13.73 -11.91 -12.13
N VAL A 273 12.50 -11.88 -11.66
CA VAL A 273 12.15 -12.21 -10.28
C VAL A 273 11.14 -13.36 -10.30
N ILE A 274 11.49 -14.47 -9.62
CA ILE A 274 10.58 -15.59 -9.44
C ILE A 274 10.09 -15.58 -7.98
N ILE A 275 8.80 -15.48 -7.79
CA ILE A 275 8.16 -15.56 -6.48
C ILE A 275 7.57 -16.96 -6.33
N LYS A 276 8.07 -17.75 -5.38
CA LYS A 276 7.52 -19.06 -5.02
C LYS A 276 6.63 -18.93 -3.79
N PHE A 277 5.47 -19.57 -3.82
CA PHE A 277 4.54 -19.55 -2.69
C PHE A 277 4.75 -20.79 -1.80
N LEU A 278 5.36 -20.58 -0.62
CA LEU A 278 5.81 -21.61 0.30
C LEU A 278 5.03 -21.51 1.63
N THR A 279 3.92 -22.22 1.72
CA THR A 279 2.98 -22.12 2.86
C THR A 279 3.47 -22.82 4.12
N ASP A 280 4.32 -23.85 4.01
CA ASP A 280 4.94 -24.55 5.14
C ASP A 280 6.28 -23.91 5.52
N ASP A 281 6.39 -23.49 6.78
CA ASP A 281 7.56 -22.76 7.27
C ASP A 281 8.86 -23.60 7.24
N ASN A 282 8.79 -24.92 7.47
CA ASN A 282 9.96 -25.79 7.43
C ASN A 282 10.41 -26.06 5.98
N ALA A 283 9.45 -26.29 5.08
CA ALA A 283 9.74 -26.43 3.65
C ALA A 283 10.37 -25.14 3.10
N ALA A 284 9.86 -23.97 3.50
CA ALA A 284 10.38 -22.67 3.10
C ALA A 284 11.84 -22.45 3.55
N VAL A 285 12.17 -22.76 4.82
CA VAL A 285 13.54 -22.69 5.33
C VAL A 285 14.45 -23.71 4.65
N ASN A 286 13.95 -24.90 4.33
CA ASN A 286 14.73 -25.88 3.59
C ASN A 286 14.99 -25.45 2.15
N ALA A 287 14.02 -24.81 1.48
CA ALA A 287 14.20 -24.23 0.15
C ALA A 287 15.30 -23.14 0.15
N LEU A 288 15.35 -22.29 1.21
CA LEU A 288 16.42 -21.32 1.39
C LEU A 288 17.77 -22.02 1.59
N LYS A 289 17.84 -23.06 2.44
CA LYS A 289 19.09 -23.78 2.73
C LYS A 289 19.62 -24.58 1.52
N SER A 290 18.74 -25.05 0.66
CA SER A 290 19.11 -25.76 -0.57
C SER A 290 19.49 -24.84 -1.74
N GLY A 291 19.25 -23.53 -1.61
CA GLY A 291 19.44 -22.57 -2.71
C GLY A 291 18.30 -22.60 -3.73
N GLU A 292 17.16 -23.21 -3.39
CA GLU A 292 15.96 -23.17 -4.23
C GLU A 292 15.30 -21.79 -4.24
N VAL A 293 15.45 -21.04 -3.15
CA VAL A 293 15.13 -19.61 -3.05
C VAL A 293 16.33 -18.85 -2.51
N ASP A 294 16.52 -17.63 -2.99
CA ASP A 294 17.59 -16.72 -2.56
C ASP A 294 17.16 -15.90 -1.35
N VAL A 295 15.86 -15.64 -1.23
CA VAL A 295 15.24 -14.82 -0.20
C VAL A 295 14.00 -15.52 0.33
N LEU A 296 13.78 -15.43 1.64
CA LEU A 296 12.57 -15.94 2.30
C LEU A 296 11.94 -14.84 3.16
N SER A 297 10.65 -14.55 2.92
CA SER A 297 9.89 -13.57 3.69
C SER A 297 8.40 -13.96 3.78
N PRO A 298 7.80 -13.91 4.98
CA PRO A 298 8.46 -13.81 6.28
C PRO A 298 9.12 -15.13 6.67
N VAL A 299 10.09 -15.07 7.56
CA VAL A 299 10.64 -16.26 8.21
C VAL A 299 10.15 -16.36 9.65
N ASN A 300 9.73 -17.54 10.07
CA ASN A 300 9.33 -17.80 11.45
C ASN A 300 10.51 -17.52 12.40
N ALA A 301 10.29 -16.73 13.47
CA ALA A 301 11.35 -16.30 14.38
C ALA A 301 12.11 -17.44 15.06
N THR A 302 11.47 -18.60 15.31
CA THR A 302 12.12 -19.79 15.86
C THR A 302 13.01 -20.46 14.81
N LEU A 303 12.54 -20.57 13.58
CA LEU A 303 13.30 -21.15 12.47
C LEU A 303 14.44 -20.23 12.03
N ALA A 304 14.27 -18.91 12.09
CA ALA A 304 15.31 -17.93 11.79
C ALA A 304 16.55 -18.14 12.66
N LYS A 305 16.37 -18.52 13.96
CA LYS A 305 17.47 -18.85 14.87
C LYS A 305 18.29 -20.08 14.45
N SER A 306 17.75 -20.93 13.57
CA SER A 306 18.44 -22.10 13.03
C SER A 306 19.29 -21.81 11.79
N LEU A 307 19.25 -20.58 11.30
CA LEU A 307 20.06 -20.13 10.17
C LEU A 307 21.44 -19.71 10.67
N ASP A 308 22.48 -20.18 9.96
CA ASP A 308 23.86 -19.74 10.24
C ASP A 308 24.06 -18.30 9.78
N THR A 309 24.27 -17.39 10.71
CA THR A 309 24.45 -15.96 10.44
C THR A 309 25.74 -15.61 9.68
N ASN A 310 26.68 -16.56 9.53
CA ASN A 310 27.84 -16.41 8.64
C ASN A 310 27.46 -16.63 7.18
N THR A 311 26.39 -17.38 6.94
CA THR A 311 25.92 -17.74 5.60
C THR A 311 24.69 -16.91 5.18
N TYR A 312 23.79 -16.61 6.14
CA TYR A 312 22.53 -15.93 5.89
C TYR A 312 22.47 -14.60 6.61
N GLN A 313 22.02 -13.57 5.89
CA GLN A 313 21.63 -12.31 6.51
C GLN A 313 20.19 -12.43 7.00
N VAL A 314 19.98 -12.32 8.31
CA VAL A 314 18.65 -12.29 8.94
C VAL A 314 18.35 -10.85 9.32
N SER A 315 17.29 -10.28 8.75
CA SER A 315 16.79 -8.94 9.09
C SER A 315 15.48 -9.08 9.86
N ALA A 316 15.35 -8.34 10.95
CA ALA A 316 14.12 -8.23 11.72
C ALA A 316 13.76 -6.76 11.87
N ALA A 317 12.48 -6.46 11.68
CA ALA A 317 11.94 -5.13 11.89
C ALA A 317 10.59 -5.25 12.60
N ASP A 318 10.19 -4.20 13.28
CA ASP A 318 8.84 -4.10 13.83
C ASP A 318 7.84 -3.96 12.69
N GLY A 319 6.80 -4.81 12.73
CA GLY A 319 5.71 -4.74 11.75
C GLY A 319 4.70 -3.64 12.12
N SER A 320 3.99 -3.14 11.12
CA SER A 320 2.83 -2.26 11.33
C SER A 320 1.58 -3.02 11.80
N ASP A 321 1.59 -4.34 11.65
CA ASP A 321 0.47 -5.20 12.03
C ASP A 321 0.28 -5.26 13.54
N LYS A 322 -0.98 -5.34 13.95
CA LYS A 322 -1.35 -5.44 15.37
C LYS A 322 -2.23 -6.66 15.59
N TYR A 323 -1.90 -7.42 16.62
CA TYR A 323 -2.80 -8.44 17.12
C TYR A 323 -3.85 -7.78 18.00
N VAL A 324 -5.12 -7.95 17.63
CA VAL A 324 -6.25 -7.38 18.36
C VAL A 324 -7.17 -8.48 18.83
N LEU A 325 -7.67 -8.35 20.07
CA LEU A 325 -8.76 -9.16 20.59
C LEU A 325 -10.05 -8.34 20.49
N ALA A 326 -10.89 -8.70 19.53
CA ALA A 326 -12.18 -8.04 19.35
C ALA A 326 -13.27 -8.71 20.17
N PHE A 327 -14.04 -7.92 20.92
CA PHE A 327 -15.14 -8.40 21.72
C PHE A 327 -16.49 -8.06 21.07
N ASN A 328 -17.33 -9.06 20.87
CA ASN A 328 -18.72 -8.83 20.51
C ASN A 328 -19.51 -8.33 21.73
N CYS A 329 -19.59 -7.01 21.89
CA CYS A 329 -20.26 -6.36 23.01
C CYS A 329 -21.80 -6.53 23.01
N ALA A 330 -22.40 -6.98 21.89
CA ALA A 330 -23.81 -7.36 21.84
C ALA A 330 -24.09 -8.71 22.54
N ASN A 331 -23.07 -9.52 22.77
CA ASN A 331 -23.19 -10.74 23.56
C ASN A 331 -23.34 -10.38 25.04
N SER A 332 -24.40 -10.86 25.69
CA SER A 332 -24.74 -10.55 27.08
C SER A 332 -23.61 -10.85 28.08
N LYS A 333 -22.79 -11.88 27.81
CA LYS A 333 -21.63 -12.25 28.65
C LYS A 333 -20.48 -11.24 28.54
N LEU A 334 -20.37 -10.56 27.40
CA LEU A 334 -19.31 -9.59 27.09
C LEU A 334 -19.80 -8.13 27.12
N ALA A 335 -21.06 -7.90 27.42
CA ALA A 335 -21.65 -6.55 27.53
C ALA A 335 -21.03 -5.76 28.69
N ASP A 336 -20.72 -6.41 29.82
CA ASP A 336 -20.08 -5.77 30.98
C ASP A 336 -18.61 -5.49 30.68
N LYS A 337 -18.23 -4.21 30.81
CA LYS A 337 -16.85 -3.73 30.65
C LYS A 337 -15.86 -4.46 31.55
N ARG A 338 -16.27 -4.78 32.80
CA ARG A 338 -15.41 -5.46 33.78
C ARG A 338 -15.04 -6.87 33.33
N VAL A 339 -15.96 -7.56 32.67
CA VAL A 339 -15.68 -8.90 32.09
C VAL A 339 -14.63 -8.79 30.98
N ARG A 340 -14.76 -7.81 30.08
CA ARG A 340 -13.79 -7.59 29.02
C ARG A 340 -12.41 -7.14 29.50
N GLN A 341 -12.35 -6.48 30.65
CA GLN A 341 -11.09 -6.06 31.29
C GLN A 341 -10.38 -7.20 32.04
N ALA A 342 -11.11 -8.26 32.38
CA ALA A 342 -10.57 -9.42 33.08
C ALA A 342 -10.00 -10.48 32.11
N ILE A 343 -10.28 -10.36 30.81
CA ILE A 343 -9.72 -11.21 29.74
C ILE A 343 -8.45 -10.63 29.20
#